data_1bcbd12027694f1d516ba14ed535dd78
#
_entry.id   1bcbd12027694f1d516ba14ed535dd78
#
_cell.length_a   1.000
_cell.length_b   1.000
_cell.length_c   1.000
_cell.angle_alpha   90.00
_cell.angle_beta   90.00
_cell.angle_gamma   90.00
#
_symmetry.space_group_name_H-M   'P 1'
#
loop_
_entity.id
_entity.type
_entity.pdbx_description
1 polymer ?
#
loop_
_entity_poly.entity_id
_entity_poly.type
_entity_poly.pdbx_seq_one_letter_code
_entity_poly.pdbx_strand_id
1 'polypeptide(L)'
;MSGRPIAWLPVFLLLSAAVFAADKTALPEGPGKKLVEDVCSFCHGLARIKDHAFTRDEWNNVIKGMVSEGAPVTDEEFSLILDYLAKNFGPPKQRPPKQGTEEKR
;
A
#
# COMPACT_ATOMS: atom_id res chain seq x y z
N MET A 1 20.74 -60.79 24.71
CA MET A 1 21.18 -59.43 24.45
C MET A 1 20.16 -58.74 23.60
N SER A 2 19.39 -57.96 24.25
CA SER A 2 18.32 -57.24 23.57
C SER A 2 18.86 -55.94 22.99
N GLY A 3 19.08 -55.95 21.69
CA GLY A 3 19.32 -54.73 20.99
C GLY A 3 18.06 -53.91 20.98
N ARG A 4 18.03 -52.83 21.70
CA ARG A 4 16.94 -51.88 21.62
C ARG A 4 17.05 -51.12 20.30
N PRO A 5 16.06 -51.20 19.46
CA PRO A 5 16.05 -50.32 18.31
C PRO A 5 15.88 -48.89 18.83
N ILE A 6 16.88 -48.08 18.58
CA ILE A 6 16.74 -46.67 18.79
C ILE A 6 15.75 -46.18 17.73
N ALA A 7 14.55 -45.96 18.17
CA ALA A 7 13.58 -45.33 17.30
C ALA A 7 14.09 -43.93 16.96
N TRP A 8 14.60 -43.82 15.80
CA TRP A 8 14.88 -42.52 15.23
C TRP A 8 13.53 -41.89 14.94
N LEU A 9 13.06 -41.11 15.87
CA LEU A 9 11.93 -40.25 15.63
C LEU A 9 12.40 -39.20 14.63
N PRO A 10 11.83 -39.16 13.43
CA PRO A 10 12.07 -38.03 12.59
C PRO A 10 11.50 -36.81 13.32
N VAL A 11 12.41 -35.96 13.77
CA VAL A 11 12.00 -34.62 14.16
C VAL A 11 11.52 -33.95 12.87
N PHE A 12 10.23 -34.05 12.66
CA PHE A 12 9.58 -33.21 11.67
C PHE A 12 9.76 -31.76 12.17
N LEU A 13 10.82 -31.16 11.71
CA LEU A 13 10.95 -29.72 11.79
C LEU A 13 9.85 -29.16 10.91
N LEU A 14 8.71 -28.88 11.55
CA LEU A 14 7.66 -28.10 10.92
C LEU A 14 8.26 -26.73 10.67
N LEU A 15 8.83 -26.58 9.50
CA LEU A 15 9.17 -25.29 8.98
C LEU A 15 7.85 -24.60 8.74
N SER A 16 7.36 -23.90 9.75
CA SER A 16 6.24 -23.00 9.59
C SER A 16 6.69 -21.93 8.61
N ALA A 17 6.44 -22.17 7.34
CA ALA A 17 6.52 -21.11 6.38
C ALA A 17 5.48 -20.08 6.78
N ALA A 18 5.93 -19.00 7.40
CA ALA A 18 5.07 -17.87 7.60
C ALA A 18 4.73 -17.34 6.21
N VAL A 19 3.55 -17.69 5.75
CA VAL A 19 3.02 -17.14 4.52
C VAL A 19 2.66 -15.70 4.85
N PHE A 20 3.55 -14.80 4.52
CA PHE A 20 3.20 -13.38 4.51
C PHE A 20 2.21 -13.19 3.38
N ALA A 21 0.93 -13.26 3.71
CA ALA A 21 -0.10 -12.87 2.76
C ALA A 21 0.16 -11.43 2.37
N ALA A 22 0.40 -11.19 1.09
CA ALA A 22 0.52 -9.84 0.59
C ALA A 22 -0.74 -9.08 0.98
N ASP A 23 -0.56 -8.02 1.75
CA ASP A 23 -1.68 -7.19 2.19
C ASP A 23 -2.29 -6.54 0.95
N LYS A 24 -3.54 -6.88 0.67
CA LYS A 24 -4.27 -6.32 -0.48
C LYS A 24 -4.47 -4.82 -0.36
N THR A 25 -4.27 -4.27 0.83
CA THR A 25 -4.35 -2.84 1.08
C THR A 25 -3.00 -2.14 0.96
N ALA A 26 -1.93 -2.90 0.66
CA ALA A 26 -0.60 -2.33 0.50
C ALA A 26 -0.58 -1.30 -0.64
N LEU A 27 0.01 -0.15 -0.34
CA LEU A 27 0.14 0.94 -1.29
C LEU A 27 1.47 0.83 -2.05
N PRO A 28 1.54 1.37 -3.28
CA PRO A 28 2.79 1.43 -4.01
C PRO A 28 3.91 2.13 -3.24
N GLU A 29 5.12 1.65 -3.38
CA GLU A 29 6.29 2.27 -2.77
C GLU A 29 6.58 3.63 -3.42
N GLY A 30 7.07 4.55 -2.62
CA GLY A 30 7.47 5.87 -3.11
C GLY A 30 7.36 6.94 -2.05
N PRO A 31 7.87 8.15 -2.35
CA PRO A 31 7.75 9.29 -1.45
C PRO A 31 6.28 9.59 -1.15
N GLY A 32 5.96 9.73 0.11
CA GLY A 32 4.60 10.01 0.57
C GLY A 32 3.78 8.79 0.95
N LYS A 33 4.23 7.56 0.63
CA LYS A 33 3.50 6.34 0.98
C LYS A 33 3.14 6.27 2.46
N LYS A 34 4.15 6.39 3.32
CA LYS A 34 3.93 6.30 4.76
C LYS A 34 3.01 7.39 5.27
N LEU A 35 3.17 8.58 4.73
CA LEU A 35 2.33 9.71 5.10
C LEU A 35 0.87 9.47 4.71
N VAL A 36 0.63 8.94 3.52
CA VAL A 36 -0.72 8.58 3.08
C VAL A 36 -1.29 7.49 3.97
N GLU A 37 -0.50 6.46 4.30
CA GLU A 37 -0.94 5.41 5.21
C GLU A 37 -1.33 5.97 6.58
N ASP A 38 -0.50 6.83 7.16
CA ASP A 38 -0.72 7.36 8.50
C ASP A 38 -1.90 8.34 8.55
N VAL A 39 -2.00 9.23 7.57
CA VAL A 39 -3.02 10.27 7.57
C VAL A 39 -4.37 9.75 7.06
N CYS A 40 -4.36 9.07 5.94
CA CYS A 40 -5.62 8.66 5.30
C CYS A 40 -6.31 7.51 6.04
N SER A 41 -5.54 6.67 6.74
CA SER A 41 -6.13 5.58 7.53
C SER A 41 -6.78 6.05 8.83
N PHE A 42 -6.57 7.31 9.21
CA PHE A 42 -7.11 7.86 10.45
C PHE A 42 -8.63 7.81 10.51
N CYS A 43 -9.30 8.09 9.41
CA CYS A 43 -10.76 8.15 9.37
C CYS A 43 -11.40 6.93 8.72
N HIS A 44 -10.71 6.29 7.78
CA HIS A 44 -11.24 5.14 7.04
C HIS A 44 -10.11 4.33 6.42
N GLY A 45 -10.45 3.16 5.90
CA GLY A 45 -9.45 2.24 5.35
C GLY A 45 -8.84 2.70 4.02
N LEU A 46 -7.61 2.26 3.77
CA LEU A 46 -6.87 2.60 2.56
C LEU A 46 -7.48 2.02 1.28
N ALA A 47 -8.33 1.02 1.39
CA ALA A 47 -9.01 0.44 0.23
C ALA A 47 -9.79 1.49 -0.58
N ARG A 48 -10.31 2.50 0.09
CA ARG A 48 -11.03 3.59 -0.56
C ARG A 48 -10.18 4.37 -1.56
N ILE A 49 -8.90 4.50 -1.27
CA ILE A 49 -7.98 5.20 -2.17
C ILE A 49 -7.82 4.42 -3.46
N LYS A 50 -7.71 3.11 -3.36
CA LYS A 50 -7.49 2.23 -4.50
C LYS A 50 -8.68 2.14 -5.46
N ASP A 51 -9.86 2.45 -4.98
CA ASP A 51 -11.08 2.38 -5.78
C ASP A 51 -11.27 3.58 -6.70
N HIS A 52 -10.41 4.58 -6.58
CA HIS A 52 -10.52 5.81 -7.35
C HIS A 52 -9.32 6.03 -8.26
N ALA A 53 -9.57 6.70 -9.37
CA ALA A 53 -8.53 7.12 -10.32
C ALA A 53 -8.76 8.59 -10.65
N PHE A 54 -8.62 9.42 -9.65
CA PHE A 54 -8.87 10.84 -9.77
C PHE A 54 -7.69 11.59 -10.42
N THR A 55 -8.00 12.66 -11.12
CA THR A 55 -7.00 13.59 -11.58
C THR A 55 -6.32 14.29 -10.40
N ARG A 56 -5.20 14.98 -10.66
CA ARG A 56 -4.52 15.74 -9.62
C ARG A 56 -5.45 16.76 -8.96
N ASP A 57 -6.24 17.47 -9.76
CA ASP A 57 -7.19 18.46 -9.23
C ASP A 57 -8.28 17.82 -8.38
N GLU A 58 -8.76 16.67 -8.80
CA GLU A 58 -9.75 15.93 -8.05
C GLU A 58 -9.17 15.42 -6.71
N TRP A 59 -7.94 14.88 -6.74
CA TRP A 59 -7.25 14.49 -5.50
C TRP A 59 -7.01 15.68 -4.59
N ASN A 60 -6.64 16.82 -5.17
CA ASN A 60 -6.46 18.05 -4.40
C ASN A 60 -7.74 18.42 -3.63
N ASN A 61 -8.88 18.33 -4.28
CA ASN A 61 -10.18 18.61 -3.65
C ASN A 61 -10.53 17.58 -2.58
N VAL A 62 -10.22 16.31 -2.81
CA VAL A 62 -10.43 15.25 -1.82
C VAL A 62 -9.62 15.51 -0.56
N ILE A 63 -8.33 15.82 -0.71
CA ILE A 63 -7.45 16.09 0.43
C ILE A 63 -7.91 17.34 1.19
N LYS A 64 -8.31 18.39 0.47
CA LYS A 64 -8.86 19.60 1.10
C LYS A 64 -10.10 19.29 1.94
N GLY A 65 -10.96 18.43 1.43
CA GLY A 65 -12.14 17.98 2.17
C GLY A 65 -11.76 17.28 3.47
N MET A 66 -10.78 16.38 3.40
CA MET A 66 -10.30 15.67 4.58
C MET A 66 -9.69 16.61 5.62
N VAL A 67 -8.89 17.59 5.18
CA VAL A 67 -8.28 18.58 6.07
C VAL A 67 -9.35 19.42 6.74
N SER A 68 -10.39 19.81 6.02
CA SER A 68 -11.50 20.59 6.60
C SER A 68 -12.31 19.78 7.63
N GLU A 69 -12.24 18.46 7.55
CA GLU A 69 -12.88 17.57 8.52
C GLU A 69 -11.95 17.17 9.67
N GLY A 70 -10.75 17.71 9.72
CA GLY A 70 -9.83 17.53 10.82
C GLY A 70 -8.62 16.62 10.56
N ALA A 71 -8.38 16.20 9.34
CA ALA A 71 -7.18 15.44 9.03
C ALA A 71 -5.92 16.27 9.34
N PRO A 72 -4.97 15.75 10.14
CA PRO A 72 -3.80 16.51 10.56
C PRO A 72 -2.72 16.53 9.48
N VAL A 73 -2.76 17.52 8.60
CA VAL A 73 -1.86 17.64 7.46
C VAL A 73 -1.24 19.04 7.41
N THR A 74 0.08 19.12 7.36
CA THR A 74 0.78 20.37 7.11
C THR A 74 0.77 20.69 5.62
N ASP A 75 1.16 21.92 5.25
CA ASP A 75 1.23 22.33 3.85
C ASP A 75 2.23 21.48 3.04
N GLU A 76 3.37 21.16 3.64
CA GLU A 76 4.37 20.31 3.02
C GLU A 76 3.85 18.88 2.85
N GLU A 77 3.18 18.36 3.86
CA GLU A 77 2.59 17.04 3.81
C GLU A 77 1.47 16.96 2.77
N PHE A 78 0.68 18.03 2.65
CA PHE A 78 -0.36 18.12 1.63
C PHE A 78 0.22 17.92 0.23
N SER A 79 1.32 18.62 -0.07
CA SER A 79 1.98 18.50 -1.37
C SER A 79 2.50 17.09 -1.62
N LEU A 80 3.10 16.47 -0.61
CA LEU A 80 3.61 15.10 -0.71
C LEU A 80 2.49 14.09 -0.94
N ILE A 81 1.40 14.22 -0.21
CA ILE A 81 0.23 13.36 -0.36
C ILE A 81 -0.37 13.52 -1.76
N LEU A 82 -0.54 14.75 -2.20
CA LEU A 82 -1.11 15.03 -3.52
C LEU A 82 -0.25 14.45 -4.64
N ASP A 83 1.07 14.64 -4.57
CA ASP A 83 2.00 14.08 -5.55
C ASP A 83 1.92 12.55 -5.57
N TYR A 84 1.89 11.93 -4.41
CA TYR A 84 1.79 10.49 -4.30
C TYR A 84 0.49 9.95 -4.91
N LEU A 85 -0.64 10.55 -4.57
CA LEU A 85 -1.96 10.10 -5.06
C LEU A 85 -2.11 10.35 -6.55
N ALA A 86 -1.69 11.49 -7.05
CA ALA A 86 -1.76 11.81 -8.46
C ALA A 86 -0.89 10.85 -9.30
N LYS A 87 0.28 10.50 -8.78
CA LYS A 87 1.21 9.60 -9.46
C LYS A 87 0.72 8.15 -9.48
N ASN A 88 0.22 7.67 -8.36
CA ASN A 88 -0.07 6.24 -8.20
C ASN A 88 -1.54 5.89 -8.42
N PHE A 89 -2.44 6.83 -8.26
CA PHE A 89 -3.89 6.62 -8.35
C PHE A 89 -4.57 7.64 -9.26
N GLY A 90 -3.82 8.19 -10.21
CA GLY A 90 -4.39 9.04 -11.24
C GLY A 90 -4.95 8.22 -12.41
N PRO A 91 -5.66 8.86 -13.35
CA PRO A 91 -6.10 8.20 -14.56
C PRO A 91 -4.91 7.66 -15.37
N PRO A 92 -5.10 6.62 -16.17
CA PRO A 92 -4.00 5.99 -16.93
C PRO A 92 -3.16 6.98 -17.75
N LYS A 93 -3.74 8.04 -18.27
CA LYS A 93 -3.03 9.04 -19.05
C LYS A 93 -2.06 9.91 -18.25
N GLN A 94 -2.26 9.98 -16.93
CA GLN A 94 -1.45 10.80 -16.03
C GLN A 94 -0.51 9.97 -15.18
N ARG A 95 -0.60 8.66 -15.30
CA ARG A 95 0.20 7.74 -14.54
C ARG A 95 1.45 7.37 -15.34
N PRO A 96 2.63 7.36 -14.71
CA PRO A 96 3.80 6.84 -15.40
C PRO A 96 3.58 5.37 -15.77
N PRO A 97 4.17 4.90 -16.87
CA PRO A 97 4.03 3.50 -17.25
C PRO A 97 4.57 2.61 -16.16
N LYS A 98 3.86 1.53 -15.88
CA LYS A 98 4.36 0.53 -14.97
C LYS A 98 5.60 -0.10 -15.57
N GLN A 99 6.59 -0.30 -14.74
CA GLN A 99 7.82 -0.94 -15.17
C GLN A 99 7.53 -2.33 -15.72
N GLY A 100 8.00 -2.60 -16.91
CA GLY A 100 7.80 -3.88 -17.59
C GLY A 100 6.51 -3.97 -18.41
N THR A 101 5.68 -2.95 -18.40
CA THR A 101 4.48 -2.91 -19.24
C THR A 101 4.59 -1.79 -20.24
N GLU A 102 4.86 -2.14 -21.45
CA GLU A 102 4.92 -1.18 -22.52
C GLU A 102 3.55 -1.04 -23.13
N GLU A 103 2.91 0.07 -22.87
CA GLU A 103 1.64 0.34 -23.46
C GLU A 103 1.81 1.02 -24.79
N LYS A 104 1.53 0.29 -25.83
CA LYS A 104 1.50 0.86 -27.17
C LYS A 104 0.14 1.45 -27.46
N ARG A 105 0.19 2.61 -27.89
CA ARG A 105 -1.02 3.23 -28.23
C ARG A 105 -1.12 3.43 -29.59
#